data_575a5252a5f9e95467edb4d98353e481
#
_entry.id   575a5252a5f9e95467edb4d98353e481
#
_cell.length_a   1.000
_cell.length_b   1.000
_cell.length_c   1.000
_cell.angle_alpha   90.00
_cell.angle_beta   90.00
_cell.angle_gamma   90.00
#
_symmetry.space_group_name_H-M   'P 1'
#
loop_
_entity.id
_entity.type
_entity.pdbx_description
1 polymer ?
#
loop_
_entity_poly.entity_id
_entity_poly.type
_entity_poly.pdbx_seq_one_letter_code
_entity_poly.pdbx_strand_id
1 'polypeptide(L)'
;LETPEPEPTEEPQPTEAPQPTESPLPTEVPQPTESPEPTEAPSPTEAPSPTETPPQEECALHLTGVRAIRTADNQVVLLYQADGEGKVCISAVREGQQPVFDFESTARPVETGDNQQSVNVPADAACEIYLLVQDQNGNRMTEAVKLSLAAARKVHAAVHTEPADATVAVRNELGQEIKGSRGIYALYKGEKYTITVSKDGYETKTETITADTKTTQYRISLTGNDAELKHLYVSSSDTYGKGIMKLDPALKKDHDRYSATYDGERQSLNLWLESASGATVKVYALSGIKASTVQKDETIKGTQDKEKHPYWKIYFASQEKEAKVRIHVTAQNGTSRDYYLTLSLTDKTAPVLKKVSASRISEDKASVVYKTSERGMCYYQAGEAGARIPTPDTTGAGEEVSAGTNTITLTGLTQGQKDLVIVVKDTAGNVSDRLVIRIPDIKKKGQTQQNNGNGTNVAQRPGYGGNKSEAVLPGGQNNGEGSLDKLKTVQ
;
A
#
# COMPACT_ATOMS: atom_id res chain seq x y z
N LEU A 1 1.73 46.70 1.43
CA LEU A 1 3.18 46.47 1.42
C LEU A 1 3.37 44.97 1.31
N GLU A 2 3.37 44.51 0.08
CA GLU A 2 3.67 43.12 -0.30
C GLU A 2 5.18 42.97 -0.36
N THR A 3 5.65 41.92 0.31
CA THR A 3 7.04 41.46 0.24
C THR A 3 7.18 40.56 -1.00
N PRO A 4 8.14 40.82 -1.91
CA PRO A 4 8.31 39.95 -3.07
C PRO A 4 8.96 38.62 -2.68
N GLU A 5 8.42 37.56 -3.30
CA GLU A 5 8.90 36.18 -3.28
C GLU A 5 10.30 36.13 -3.96
N PRO A 6 11.27 35.38 -3.42
CA PRO A 6 12.58 35.25 -4.05
C PRO A 6 12.50 34.33 -5.27
N GLU A 7 13.08 34.81 -6.39
CA GLU A 7 13.28 34.03 -7.63
C GLU A 7 14.15 32.79 -7.40
N PRO A 8 13.90 31.68 -8.13
CA PRO A 8 14.72 30.50 -8.04
C PRO A 8 16.12 30.74 -8.61
N THR A 9 17.12 30.43 -7.81
CA THR A 9 18.55 30.47 -8.19
C THR A 9 18.82 29.37 -9.22
N GLU A 10 19.33 29.77 -10.38
CA GLU A 10 19.80 28.87 -11.45
C GLU A 10 20.93 27.94 -10.93
N GLU A 11 20.78 26.64 -11.23
CA GLU A 11 21.83 25.64 -11.01
C GLU A 11 23.06 25.97 -11.84
N PRO A 12 24.30 25.86 -11.31
CA PRO A 12 25.51 26.07 -12.09
C PRO A 12 25.71 24.94 -13.11
N GLN A 13 25.91 25.33 -14.37
CA GLN A 13 26.28 24.43 -15.46
C GLN A 13 27.59 23.68 -15.14
N PRO A 14 27.71 22.41 -15.53
CA PRO A 14 28.94 21.65 -15.38
C PRO A 14 30.06 22.29 -16.20
N THR A 15 31.18 22.58 -15.54
CA THR A 15 32.43 23.03 -16.18
C THR A 15 33.01 21.89 -17.03
N GLU A 16 33.26 22.15 -18.30
CA GLU A 16 33.92 21.23 -19.20
C GLU A 16 35.30 20.84 -18.67
N ALA A 17 35.59 19.52 -18.72
CA ALA A 17 36.90 18.97 -18.39
C ALA A 17 37.95 19.45 -19.37
N PRO A 18 39.21 19.79 -18.94
CA PRO A 18 40.27 20.20 -19.83
C PRO A 18 40.71 19.06 -20.75
N GLN A 19 40.87 19.38 -22.03
CA GLN A 19 41.42 18.46 -23.03
C GLN A 19 42.85 18.03 -22.66
N PRO A 20 43.25 16.80 -22.98
CA PRO A 20 44.62 16.34 -22.78
C PRO A 20 45.57 17.08 -23.69
N THR A 21 46.64 17.62 -23.10
CA THR A 21 47.75 18.24 -23.82
C THR A 21 48.55 17.15 -24.57
N GLU A 22 48.75 17.37 -25.85
CA GLU A 22 49.56 16.48 -26.72
C GLU A 22 51.00 16.35 -26.21
N SER A 23 51.48 15.11 -26.10
CA SER A 23 52.87 14.79 -25.80
C SER A 23 53.80 15.24 -26.91
N PRO A 24 54.97 15.83 -26.62
CA PRO A 24 55.94 16.21 -27.66
C PRO A 24 56.56 14.98 -28.37
N LEU A 25 56.74 15.10 -29.65
CA LEU A 25 57.41 14.11 -30.53
C LEU A 25 58.84 13.84 -29.98
N PRO A 26 59.35 12.60 -30.12
CA PRO A 26 60.71 12.28 -29.76
C PRO A 26 61.70 12.90 -30.77
N THR A 27 62.71 13.54 -30.22
CA THR A 27 63.85 14.09 -30.99
C THR A 27 64.69 12.95 -31.55
N GLU A 28 65.01 13.05 -32.82
CA GLU A 28 65.86 12.10 -33.53
C GLU A 28 67.25 11.96 -32.87
N VAL A 29 67.67 10.70 -32.73
CA VAL A 29 68.98 10.31 -32.21
C VAL A 29 69.97 10.39 -33.36
N PRO A 30 71.20 11.06 -33.25
CA PRO A 30 72.18 11.13 -34.32
C PRO A 30 72.82 9.78 -34.55
N GLN A 31 73.03 9.50 -35.83
CA GLN A 31 73.72 8.30 -36.43
C GLN A 31 75.15 8.19 -35.88
N PRO A 32 75.63 6.99 -35.54
CA PRO A 32 77.00 6.77 -35.12
C PRO A 32 77.93 6.77 -36.37
N THR A 33 79.06 7.47 -36.18
CA THR A 33 80.16 7.54 -37.17
C THR A 33 80.90 6.20 -37.18
N GLU A 34 81.23 5.71 -38.37
CA GLU A 34 81.99 4.51 -38.59
C GLU A 34 83.38 4.61 -37.94
N SER A 35 83.78 3.55 -37.22
CA SER A 35 85.09 3.36 -36.68
C SER A 35 85.94 2.39 -37.55
N PRO A 36 87.24 2.61 -37.74
CA PRO A 36 88.06 1.87 -38.64
C PRO A 36 88.31 0.43 -38.22
N GLU A 37 88.45 -0.42 -39.20
CA GLU A 37 88.75 -1.84 -39.21
C GLU A 37 90.02 -2.18 -38.38
N PRO A 38 90.01 -3.14 -37.41
CA PRO A 38 91.21 -3.60 -36.78
C PRO A 38 91.86 -4.78 -37.48
N THR A 39 93.16 -4.71 -37.64
CA THR A 39 94.08 -5.72 -38.15
C THR A 39 94.01 -7.03 -37.36
N GLU A 40 94.07 -8.14 -38.16
CA GLU A 40 94.04 -9.52 -37.63
C GLU A 40 95.16 -9.80 -36.61
N ALA A 41 94.80 -10.39 -35.44
CA ALA A 41 95.74 -10.99 -34.54
C ALA A 41 95.53 -12.52 -34.50
N PRO A 42 96.56 -13.31 -34.26
CA PRO A 42 96.55 -14.78 -34.41
C PRO A 42 95.62 -15.46 -33.39
N SER A 43 94.99 -16.55 -33.92
CA SER A 43 94.06 -17.43 -33.21
C SER A 43 94.62 -17.94 -31.88
N PRO A 44 93.89 -17.76 -30.71
CA PRO A 44 94.20 -18.53 -29.53
C PRO A 44 93.60 -19.93 -29.62
N THR A 45 94.35 -20.89 -29.12
CA THR A 45 94.01 -22.30 -28.89
C THR A 45 92.72 -22.43 -28.09
N GLU A 46 91.78 -23.25 -28.61
CA GLU A 46 90.50 -23.58 -27.95
C GLU A 46 90.68 -24.00 -26.50
N ALA A 47 90.09 -23.25 -25.60
CA ALA A 47 89.83 -23.68 -24.22
C ALA A 47 88.57 -24.55 -24.19
N PRO A 48 88.49 -25.60 -23.35
CA PRO A 48 87.36 -26.49 -23.31
C PRO A 48 86.10 -25.67 -23.01
N SER A 49 85.05 -25.85 -23.80
CA SER A 49 83.72 -25.25 -23.62
C SER A 49 83.24 -25.47 -22.19
N PRO A 50 82.77 -24.42 -21.51
CA PRO A 50 82.07 -24.63 -20.27
C PRO A 50 80.89 -25.54 -20.53
N THR A 51 80.76 -26.62 -19.78
CA THR A 51 79.59 -27.49 -19.77
C THR A 51 78.37 -26.59 -19.50
N GLU A 52 77.57 -26.39 -20.53
CA GLU A 52 76.27 -25.72 -20.36
C GLU A 52 75.51 -26.45 -19.28
N THR A 53 75.29 -25.77 -18.18
CA THR A 53 74.31 -26.21 -17.19
C THR A 53 72.97 -26.24 -17.93
N PRO A 54 72.22 -27.36 -17.95
CA PRO A 54 70.92 -27.40 -18.61
C PRO A 54 70.08 -26.25 -18.10
N PRO A 55 69.32 -25.53 -18.98
CA PRO A 55 68.44 -24.46 -18.54
C PRO A 55 67.54 -25.00 -17.45
N GLN A 56 67.59 -24.36 -16.29
CA GLN A 56 66.68 -24.68 -15.22
C GLN A 56 65.25 -24.37 -15.69
N GLU A 57 64.40 -25.37 -15.90
CA GLU A 57 63.01 -25.19 -16.27
C GLU A 57 62.36 -24.27 -15.26
N GLU A 58 61.74 -23.21 -15.72
CA GLU A 58 61.01 -22.27 -14.89
C GLU A 58 59.77 -23.00 -14.29
N CYS A 59 59.39 -22.64 -13.05
CA CYS A 59 58.17 -23.15 -12.41
C CYS A 59 56.94 -22.73 -13.21
N ALA A 60 56.17 -23.72 -13.68
CA ALA A 60 54.98 -23.46 -14.48
C ALA A 60 53.74 -23.10 -13.60
N LEU A 61 53.83 -23.19 -12.29
CA LEU A 61 52.75 -22.92 -11.34
C LEU A 61 52.88 -21.50 -10.77
N HIS A 62 51.85 -20.65 -10.97
CA HIS A 62 51.78 -19.32 -10.42
C HIS A 62 50.56 -19.09 -9.54
N LEU A 63 50.72 -18.26 -8.53
CA LEU A 63 49.62 -17.83 -7.64
C LEU A 63 49.22 -16.41 -7.94
N THR A 64 47.91 -16.17 -7.98
CA THR A 64 47.32 -14.84 -8.18
C THR A 64 46.27 -14.58 -7.09
N GLY A 65 45.94 -13.30 -6.86
CA GLY A 65 44.87 -12.91 -5.92
C GLY A 65 45.15 -13.34 -4.47
N VAL A 66 46.41 -13.54 -4.08
CA VAL A 66 46.79 -14.01 -2.74
C VAL A 66 46.40 -12.98 -1.70
N ARG A 67 45.58 -13.39 -0.75
CA ARG A 67 45.12 -12.57 0.39
C ARG A 67 44.93 -13.40 1.64
N ALA A 68 45.00 -12.75 2.79
CA ALA A 68 44.81 -13.38 4.09
C ALA A 68 43.57 -12.80 4.77
N ILE A 69 42.77 -13.66 5.39
CA ILE A 69 41.60 -13.29 6.22
C ILE A 69 41.86 -13.79 7.63
N ARG A 70 41.88 -12.89 8.61
CA ARG A 70 42.10 -13.27 10.01
C ARG A 70 40.84 -13.89 10.62
N THR A 71 40.96 -15.11 11.09
CA THR A 71 39.87 -15.88 11.70
C THR A 71 40.04 -16.03 13.24
N ALA A 72 41.28 -15.98 13.72
CA ALA A 72 41.60 -15.95 15.16
C ALA A 72 42.81 -15.04 15.41
N ASP A 73 43.12 -14.79 16.69
CA ASP A 73 44.25 -13.93 17.04
C ASP A 73 45.57 -14.47 16.45
N ASN A 74 45.71 -15.79 16.43
CA ASN A 74 46.87 -16.51 15.93
C ASN A 74 46.62 -17.32 14.64
N GLN A 75 45.54 -17.06 13.91
CA GLN A 75 45.19 -17.81 12.70
C GLN A 75 44.64 -16.91 11.59
N VAL A 76 45.08 -17.17 10.38
CA VAL A 76 44.54 -16.64 9.16
C VAL A 76 44.17 -17.75 8.17
N VAL A 77 43.27 -17.43 7.28
CA VAL A 77 42.97 -18.23 6.08
C VAL A 77 43.52 -17.49 4.89
N LEU A 78 44.43 -18.11 4.16
CA LEU A 78 44.93 -17.65 2.90
C LEU A 78 43.97 -18.08 1.79
N LEU A 79 43.61 -17.16 0.91
CA LEU A 79 42.88 -17.42 -0.32
C LEU A 79 43.76 -17.02 -1.51
N TYR A 80 43.83 -17.85 -2.53
CA TYR A 80 44.57 -17.57 -3.75
C TYR A 80 44.06 -18.41 -4.92
N GLN A 81 44.33 -17.96 -6.11
CA GLN A 81 44.08 -18.73 -7.34
C GLN A 81 45.41 -19.26 -7.87
N ALA A 82 45.41 -20.49 -8.40
CA ALA A 82 46.53 -21.15 -9.01
C ALA A 82 46.17 -21.49 -10.46
N ASP A 83 47.14 -21.29 -11.36
CA ASP A 83 47.00 -21.60 -12.81
C ASP A 83 47.36 -23.05 -13.15
N GLY A 84 47.82 -23.82 -12.17
CA GLY A 84 48.20 -25.22 -12.31
C GLY A 84 48.16 -25.98 -11.00
N GLU A 85 48.47 -27.27 -11.04
CA GLU A 85 48.57 -28.15 -9.87
C GLU A 85 50.02 -28.23 -9.37
N GLY A 86 50.16 -28.48 -8.07
CA GLY A 86 51.47 -28.65 -7.46
C GLY A 86 51.44 -28.63 -5.93
N LYS A 87 52.45 -28.04 -5.34
CA LYS A 87 52.56 -27.90 -3.87
C LYS A 87 52.91 -26.45 -3.50
N VAL A 88 52.42 -26.02 -2.35
CA VAL A 88 52.82 -24.76 -1.72
C VAL A 88 53.42 -24.99 -0.37
N CYS A 89 54.56 -24.39 -0.12
CA CYS A 89 55.16 -24.28 1.20
C CYS A 89 54.91 -22.89 1.76
N ILE A 90 54.31 -22.79 2.95
CA ILE A 90 53.88 -21.56 3.56
C ILE A 90 54.71 -21.30 4.81
N SER A 91 55.40 -20.16 4.89
CA SER A 91 56.18 -19.75 6.04
C SER A 91 55.62 -18.44 6.58
N ALA A 92 55.13 -18.44 7.82
CA ALA A 92 54.66 -17.24 8.51
C ALA A 92 55.68 -16.87 9.62
N VAL A 93 56.34 -15.74 9.46
CA VAL A 93 57.38 -15.30 10.36
C VAL A 93 57.14 -13.87 10.90
N ARG A 94 57.74 -13.49 12.00
CA ARG A 94 57.66 -12.08 12.46
C ARG A 94 58.33 -11.19 11.44
N GLU A 95 57.84 -9.97 11.32
CA GLU A 95 58.39 -8.96 10.39
C GLU A 95 59.92 -8.86 10.57
N GLY A 96 60.65 -8.92 9.45
CA GLY A 96 62.08 -8.89 9.38
C GLY A 96 62.79 -10.22 9.62
N GLN A 97 62.09 -11.31 9.86
CA GLN A 97 62.69 -12.64 9.95
C GLN A 97 62.66 -13.33 8.59
N GLN A 98 63.67 -14.21 8.36
CA GLN A 98 63.75 -14.96 7.11
C GLN A 98 62.79 -16.11 7.08
N PRO A 99 62.06 -16.38 5.98
CA PRO A 99 61.20 -17.52 5.87
C PRO A 99 62.00 -18.84 5.74
N VAL A 100 61.42 -19.93 6.21
CA VAL A 100 61.97 -21.27 6.05
C VAL A 100 60.96 -22.12 5.26
N PHE A 101 61.43 -22.77 4.22
CA PHE A 101 60.60 -23.63 3.36
C PHE A 101 61.03 -25.08 3.42
N ASP A 102 60.19 -25.91 3.94
CA ASP A 102 60.37 -27.36 4.01
C ASP A 102 59.29 -28.05 3.16
N PHE A 103 59.64 -28.35 1.91
CA PHE A 103 58.73 -28.98 0.95
C PHE A 103 58.47 -30.46 1.24
N GLU A 104 59.28 -31.10 2.04
CA GLU A 104 59.09 -32.50 2.38
C GLU A 104 58.06 -32.69 3.50
N SER A 105 58.09 -31.86 4.51
CA SER A 105 57.27 -32.04 5.69
C SER A 105 56.12 -31.03 5.81
N THR A 106 56.21 -29.84 5.21
CA THR A 106 55.22 -28.76 5.40
C THR A 106 54.46 -28.34 4.14
N ALA A 107 54.88 -28.85 2.96
CA ALA A 107 54.20 -28.49 1.71
C ALA A 107 52.79 -29.07 1.66
N ARG A 108 51.88 -28.27 1.11
CA ARG A 108 50.46 -28.62 0.96
C ARG A 108 50.11 -28.68 -0.52
N PRO A 109 49.14 -29.50 -0.90
CA PRO A 109 48.69 -29.60 -2.28
C PRO A 109 48.06 -28.25 -2.75
N VAL A 110 48.26 -27.95 -4.01
CA VAL A 110 47.65 -26.86 -4.72
C VAL A 110 46.89 -27.42 -5.91
N GLU A 111 45.64 -27.07 -6.08
CA GLU A 111 44.78 -27.43 -7.20
C GLU A 111 44.62 -26.23 -8.13
N THR A 112 44.39 -26.49 -9.42
CA THR A 112 44.07 -25.42 -10.36
C THR A 112 42.78 -24.69 -9.97
N GLY A 113 42.79 -23.34 -9.93
CA GLY A 113 41.68 -22.49 -9.54
C GLY A 113 41.78 -22.02 -8.10
N ASP A 114 40.64 -21.94 -7.40
CA ASP A 114 40.53 -21.34 -6.05
C ASP A 114 41.09 -22.28 -4.98
N ASN A 115 42.02 -21.79 -4.18
CA ASN A 115 42.64 -22.51 -3.08
C ASN A 115 42.45 -21.77 -1.75
N GLN A 116 42.36 -22.57 -0.68
CA GLN A 116 42.21 -22.06 0.68
C GLN A 116 43.11 -22.84 1.65
N GLN A 117 43.93 -22.12 2.44
CA GLN A 117 44.86 -22.72 3.40
C GLN A 117 44.81 -21.99 4.73
N SER A 118 44.63 -22.74 5.84
CA SER A 118 44.72 -22.17 7.19
C SER A 118 46.17 -22.11 7.64
N VAL A 119 46.61 -20.99 8.20
CA VAL A 119 47.98 -20.73 8.63
C VAL A 119 48.00 -20.12 10.02
N ASN A 120 48.87 -20.65 10.89
CA ASN A 120 49.12 -20.06 12.18
C ASN A 120 50.07 -18.88 12.06
N VAL A 121 49.76 -17.76 12.70
CA VAL A 121 50.51 -16.51 12.66
C VAL A 121 50.75 -15.98 14.07
N PRO A 122 51.80 -15.18 14.31
CA PRO A 122 51.97 -14.47 15.56
C PRO A 122 50.77 -13.57 15.87
N ALA A 123 50.21 -13.66 17.09
CA ALA A 123 49.05 -12.86 17.50
C ALA A 123 49.48 -11.44 17.93
N ASP A 124 50.63 -11.31 18.54
CA ASP A 124 51.12 -10.13 19.26
C ASP A 124 52.00 -9.19 18.43
N ALA A 125 52.37 -9.59 17.21
CA ALA A 125 53.27 -8.85 16.35
C ALA A 125 52.83 -8.84 14.90
N ALA A 126 53.29 -7.86 14.15
CA ALA A 126 53.22 -7.89 12.69
C ALA A 126 54.02 -9.08 12.17
N CYS A 127 53.55 -9.71 11.12
CA CYS A 127 54.20 -10.84 10.50
C CYS A 127 54.16 -10.78 8.97
N GLU A 128 55.01 -11.53 8.37
CA GLU A 128 55.12 -11.73 6.94
C GLU A 128 54.82 -13.17 6.62
N ILE A 129 53.96 -13.37 5.64
CA ILE A 129 53.59 -14.70 5.17
C ILE A 129 54.13 -14.86 3.76
N TYR A 130 54.91 -15.89 3.58
CA TYR A 130 55.56 -16.21 2.32
C TYR A 130 54.96 -17.51 1.78
N LEU A 131 54.62 -17.53 0.51
CA LEU A 131 54.16 -18.69 -0.23
C LEU A 131 55.16 -19.03 -1.34
N LEU A 132 55.79 -20.16 -1.25
CA LEU A 132 56.66 -20.64 -2.33
C LEU A 132 56.02 -21.90 -2.91
N VAL A 133 55.85 -21.93 -4.25
CA VAL A 133 55.22 -23.05 -4.95
C VAL A 133 56.23 -23.89 -5.68
N GLN A 134 55.87 -25.15 -5.85
CA GLN A 134 56.55 -26.17 -6.67
C GLN A 134 55.49 -26.80 -7.59
N ASP A 135 55.82 -26.85 -8.88
CA ASP A 135 54.98 -27.49 -9.88
C ASP A 135 55.06 -29.02 -9.83
N GLN A 136 54.31 -29.70 -10.68
CA GLN A 136 54.30 -31.17 -10.74
C GLN A 136 55.62 -31.77 -11.19
N ASN A 137 56.45 -31.02 -11.89
CA ASN A 137 57.78 -31.47 -12.35
C ASN A 137 58.88 -31.27 -11.30
N GLY A 138 58.51 -30.65 -10.15
CA GLY A 138 59.47 -30.37 -9.09
C GLY A 138 60.18 -29.04 -9.19
N ASN A 139 59.88 -28.21 -10.21
CA ASN A 139 60.45 -26.86 -10.37
C ASN A 139 59.82 -25.93 -9.33
N ARG A 140 60.58 -25.04 -8.72
CA ARG A 140 60.13 -24.08 -7.73
C ARG A 140 60.19 -22.66 -8.27
N MET A 141 59.27 -21.81 -7.82
CA MET A 141 59.39 -20.37 -8.06
C MET A 141 60.70 -19.84 -7.50
N THR A 142 61.28 -18.87 -8.19
CA THR A 142 62.52 -18.20 -7.77
C THR A 142 62.28 -17.28 -6.58
N GLU A 143 61.10 -16.67 -6.53
CA GLU A 143 60.72 -15.75 -5.45
C GLU A 143 59.39 -16.17 -4.81
N ALA A 144 59.28 -16.12 -3.49
CA ALA A 144 58.08 -16.42 -2.77
C ALA A 144 57.10 -15.23 -2.85
N VAL A 145 55.81 -15.50 -3.03
CA VAL A 145 54.77 -14.50 -2.86
C VAL A 145 54.72 -14.05 -1.41
N LYS A 146 54.81 -12.73 -1.15
CA LYS A 146 54.88 -12.15 0.19
C LYS A 146 53.60 -11.40 0.52
N LEU A 147 53.04 -11.62 1.70
CA LEU A 147 51.98 -10.86 2.32
C LEU A 147 52.45 -10.28 3.65
N SER A 148 52.18 -8.99 3.91
CA SER A 148 52.39 -8.37 5.23
C SER A 148 51.07 -8.33 5.99
N LEU A 149 51.09 -8.76 7.26
CA LEU A 149 49.94 -8.83 8.13
C LEU A 149 50.22 -8.09 9.44
N ALA A 150 49.38 -7.13 9.79
CA ALA A 150 49.51 -6.44 11.06
C ALA A 150 49.23 -7.35 12.26
N ALA A 151 49.73 -7.01 13.44
CA ALA A 151 49.39 -7.69 14.69
C ALA A 151 47.86 -7.76 14.88
N ALA A 152 47.40 -8.84 15.49
CA ALA A 152 45.96 -9.01 15.77
C ALA A 152 45.46 -7.87 16.67
N ARG A 153 44.46 -7.15 16.19
CA ARG A 153 43.81 -6.09 16.96
C ARG A 153 42.32 -6.12 16.70
N LYS A 154 41.52 -6.23 17.77
CA LYS A 154 40.05 -6.18 17.68
C LYS A 154 39.56 -4.76 17.94
N VAL A 155 38.54 -4.40 17.20
CA VAL A 155 37.70 -3.22 17.39
C VAL A 155 36.28 -3.65 17.72
N HIS A 156 35.60 -2.90 18.58
CA HIS A 156 34.22 -3.19 18.94
C HIS A 156 33.30 -2.38 18.05
N ALA A 157 32.54 -3.06 17.23
CA ALA A 157 31.51 -2.46 16.36
C ALA A 157 30.13 -2.61 17.02
N ALA A 158 29.44 -1.50 17.25
CA ALA A 158 28.07 -1.49 17.73
C ALA A 158 27.12 -1.35 16.54
N VAL A 159 26.19 -2.28 16.40
CA VAL A 159 25.15 -2.28 15.35
C VAL A 159 23.82 -1.91 15.99
N HIS A 160 23.26 -0.80 15.56
CA HIS A 160 21.94 -0.32 15.95
C HIS A 160 20.98 -0.46 14.78
N THR A 161 19.83 -1.03 15.04
CA THR A 161 18.81 -1.28 14.00
C THR A 161 17.54 -0.49 14.25
N GLU A 162 16.85 -0.15 13.19
CA GLU A 162 15.51 0.37 13.23
C GLU A 162 14.64 -0.47 12.25
N PRO A 163 13.68 -1.22 12.78
CA PRO A 163 13.26 -1.34 14.19
C PRO A 163 14.32 -2.03 15.08
N ALA A 164 14.29 -1.70 16.39
CA ALA A 164 15.33 -2.13 17.34
C ALA A 164 15.37 -3.65 17.60
N ASP A 165 14.29 -4.36 17.30
CA ASP A 165 14.15 -5.81 17.45
C ASP A 165 14.47 -6.60 16.17
N ALA A 166 15.09 -5.95 15.17
CA ALA A 166 15.54 -6.65 13.97
C ALA A 166 16.70 -7.61 14.29
N THR A 167 16.73 -8.72 13.55
CA THR A 167 17.80 -9.73 13.65
C THR A 167 19.03 -9.26 12.91
N VAL A 168 20.19 -9.33 13.56
CA VAL A 168 21.49 -8.95 13.00
C VAL A 168 22.38 -10.19 12.87
N ALA A 169 22.92 -10.44 11.70
CA ALA A 169 23.96 -11.42 11.43
C ALA A 169 25.21 -10.72 10.90
N VAL A 170 26.35 -10.94 11.53
CA VAL A 170 27.65 -10.42 11.09
C VAL A 170 28.52 -11.59 10.65
N ARG A 171 29.04 -11.53 9.41
CA ARG A 171 29.86 -12.59 8.83
C ARG A 171 31.18 -12.01 8.30
N ASN A 172 32.26 -12.79 8.43
CA ASN A 172 33.51 -12.43 7.74
C ASN A 172 33.45 -12.80 6.23
N GLU A 173 34.51 -12.51 5.50
CA GLU A 173 34.57 -12.83 4.04
C GLU A 173 34.50 -14.33 3.73
N LEU A 174 34.75 -15.22 4.71
CA LEU A 174 34.58 -16.66 4.57
C LEU A 174 33.14 -17.12 4.89
N GLY A 175 32.20 -16.20 5.14
CA GLY A 175 30.84 -16.53 5.52
C GLY A 175 30.66 -17.01 6.97
N GLN A 176 31.73 -17.06 7.77
CA GLN A 176 31.66 -17.47 9.16
C GLN A 176 30.98 -16.40 10.02
N GLU A 177 30.04 -16.82 10.83
CA GLU A 177 29.28 -15.93 11.71
C GLU A 177 30.08 -15.48 12.92
N ILE A 178 30.12 -14.17 13.13
CA ILE A 178 30.75 -13.56 14.29
C ILE A 178 29.69 -13.35 15.37
N LYS A 179 29.87 -13.98 16.51
CA LYS A 179 28.95 -13.83 17.64
C LYS A 179 29.16 -12.49 18.33
N GLY A 180 28.07 -11.75 18.49
CA GLY A 180 28.03 -10.50 19.24
C GLY A 180 27.24 -10.63 20.54
N SER A 181 27.36 -9.62 21.40
CA SER A 181 26.54 -9.50 22.60
C SER A 181 25.94 -8.11 22.66
N ARG A 182 24.61 -8.04 22.83
CA ARG A 182 23.85 -6.78 22.90
C ARG A 182 24.14 -5.82 21.72
N GLY A 183 24.27 -6.38 20.50
CA GLY A 183 24.57 -5.60 19.30
C GLY A 183 26.02 -5.15 19.17
N ILE A 184 26.95 -5.62 20.04
CA ILE A 184 28.38 -5.30 19.98
C ILE A 184 29.15 -6.52 19.49
N TYR A 185 29.98 -6.33 18.47
CA TYR A 185 30.78 -7.34 17.80
C TYR A 185 32.26 -7.01 17.91
N ALA A 186 33.08 -7.98 18.30
CA ALA A 186 34.54 -7.84 18.32
C ALA A 186 35.11 -8.28 16.97
N LEU A 187 35.52 -7.32 16.14
CA LEU A 187 35.96 -7.51 14.76
C LEU A 187 37.47 -7.27 14.63
N TYR A 188 38.18 -8.03 13.80
CA TYR A 188 39.57 -7.77 13.52
C TYR A 188 39.74 -6.51 12.66
N LYS A 189 40.59 -5.58 13.15
CA LYS A 189 40.87 -4.33 12.44
C LYS A 189 41.44 -4.61 11.05
N GLY A 190 40.88 -3.95 10.03
CA GLY A 190 41.31 -4.07 8.64
C GLY A 190 40.55 -5.16 7.86
N GLU A 191 39.92 -6.11 8.56
CA GLU A 191 39.14 -7.17 7.90
C GLU A 191 37.76 -6.66 7.47
N LYS A 192 37.23 -7.27 6.41
CA LYS A 192 35.88 -7.00 5.89
C LYS A 192 34.85 -7.90 6.52
N TYR A 193 33.69 -7.34 6.80
CA TYR A 193 32.55 -8.03 7.35
C TYR A 193 31.27 -7.65 6.61
N THR A 194 30.38 -8.60 6.48
CA THR A 194 29.03 -8.37 5.97
C THR A 194 28.06 -8.36 7.14
N ILE A 195 27.34 -7.26 7.32
CA ILE A 195 26.26 -7.09 8.29
C ILE A 195 24.95 -7.29 7.53
N THR A 196 24.18 -8.30 7.87
CA THR A 196 22.84 -8.54 7.34
C THR A 196 21.83 -8.28 8.45
N VAL A 197 20.88 -7.39 8.19
CA VAL A 197 19.78 -7.06 9.10
C VAL A 197 18.47 -7.47 8.45
N SER A 198 17.65 -8.21 9.17
CA SER A 198 16.37 -8.71 8.69
C SER A 198 15.30 -8.67 9.76
N LYS A 199 14.05 -8.47 9.34
CA LYS A 199 12.87 -8.56 10.17
C LYS A 199 11.66 -8.90 9.29
N ASP A 200 10.74 -9.69 9.81
CA ASP A 200 9.49 -9.99 9.11
C ASP A 200 8.68 -8.70 8.87
N GLY A 201 8.16 -8.54 7.64
CA GLY A 201 7.48 -7.32 7.19
C GLY A 201 8.40 -6.18 6.76
N TYR A 202 9.72 -6.44 6.61
CA TYR A 202 10.71 -5.47 6.15
C TYR A 202 11.62 -6.08 5.09
N GLU A 203 12.21 -5.22 4.27
CA GLU A 203 13.26 -5.63 3.34
C GLU A 203 14.55 -5.93 4.10
N THR A 204 15.16 -7.07 3.78
CA THR A 204 16.48 -7.41 4.33
C THR A 204 17.52 -6.46 3.76
N LYS A 205 18.34 -5.88 4.63
CA LYS A 205 19.44 -4.99 4.25
C LYS A 205 20.78 -5.62 4.58
N THR A 206 21.70 -5.52 3.63
CA THR A 206 23.05 -6.05 3.76
C THR A 206 24.05 -4.94 3.48
N GLU A 207 25.01 -4.76 4.39
CA GLU A 207 26.09 -3.78 4.27
C GLU A 207 27.43 -4.46 4.47
N THR A 208 28.43 -4.12 3.62
CA THR A 208 29.81 -4.58 3.79
C THR A 208 30.62 -3.45 4.41
N ILE A 209 31.31 -3.75 5.49
CA ILE A 209 32.15 -2.83 6.24
C ILE A 209 33.59 -3.32 6.31
N THR A 210 34.54 -2.41 6.45
CA THR A 210 35.89 -2.72 6.88
C THR A 210 36.03 -2.26 8.34
N ALA A 211 36.41 -3.19 9.22
CA ALA A 211 36.51 -2.89 10.64
C ALA A 211 37.67 -1.94 10.93
N ASP A 212 37.41 -0.76 11.44
CA ASP A 212 38.42 0.23 11.82
C ASP A 212 38.13 0.87 13.18
N THR A 213 39.05 1.74 13.63
CA THR A 213 38.89 2.47 14.89
C THR A 213 38.17 3.79 14.76
N LYS A 214 37.84 4.22 13.54
CA LYS A 214 37.18 5.50 13.26
C LYS A 214 35.67 5.33 13.29
N THR A 215 35.18 4.28 12.63
CA THR A 215 33.74 3.96 12.55
C THR A 215 33.45 2.74 13.41
N THR A 216 32.90 2.96 14.59
CA THR A 216 32.58 1.91 15.56
C THR A 216 31.08 1.75 15.81
N GLN A 217 30.25 2.60 15.20
CA GLN A 217 28.80 2.56 15.30
C GLN A 217 28.16 2.51 13.92
N TYR A 218 27.34 1.53 13.70
CA TYR A 218 26.60 1.31 12.47
C TYR A 218 25.11 1.41 12.77
N ARG A 219 24.41 2.29 12.05
CA ARG A 219 22.94 2.45 12.16
C ARG A 219 22.30 1.96 10.88
N ILE A 220 21.50 0.93 10.99
CA ILE A 220 20.86 0.29 9.83
C ILE A 220 19.35 0.34 10.03
N SER A 221 18.69 1.17 9.22
CA SER A 221 17.22 1.24 9.18
C SER A 221 16.70 0.37 8.06
N LEU A 222 15.70 -0.45 8.37
CA LEU A 222 15.01 -1.30 7.40
C LEU A 222 13.81 -0.56 6.81
N THR A 223 13.49 -0.87 5.57
CA THR A 223 12.31 -0.36 4.86
C THR A 223 11.17 -1.39 4.97
N GLY A 224 10.02 -0.96 5.48
CA GLY A 224 8.85 -1.84 5.58
C GLY A 224 8.33 -2.27 4.20
N ASN A 225 8.08 -3.55 4.01
CA ASN A 225 7.53 -4.13 2.77
C ASN A 225 6.15 -4.76 2.98
N ASP A 226 5.58 -4.63 4.18
CA ASP A 226 4.28 -5.19 4.53
C ASP A 226 3.16 -4.19 4.23
N ALA A 227 2.35 -4.50 3.22
CA ALA A 227 1.15 -3.75 2.83
C ALA A 227 -0.15 -4.39 3.37
N GLU A 228 -0.08 -5.22 4.42
CA GLU A 228 -1.25 -5.87 4.99
C GLU A 228 -1.94 -5.01 6.05
N LEU A 229 -3.26 -5.11 6.10
CA LEU A 229 -4.03 -4.62 7.24
C LEU A 229 -3.85 -5.56 8.42
N LYS A 230 -3.51 -4.99 9.57
CA LYS A 230 -3.45 -5.70 10.85
C LYS A 230 -4.82 -5.74 11.53
N HIS A 231 -5.58 -4.65 11.40
CA HIS A 231 -6.96 -4.59 11.86
C HIS A 231 -7.86 -3.89 10.85
N LEU A 232 -9.06 -4.43 10.70
CA LEU A 232 -10.18 -3.88 9.93
C LEU A 232 -11.44 -4.02 10.77
N TYR A 233 -11.91 -2.93 11.34
CA TYR A 233 -13.15 -2.89 12.12
C TYR A 233 -14.15 -1.94 11.48
N VAL A 234 -15.37 -2.41 11.35
CA VAL A 234 -16.54 -1.58 11.02
C VAL A 234 -17.30 -1.32 12.30
N SER A 235 -17.67 -0.09 12.55
CA SER A 235 -18.33 0.30 13.81
C SER A 235 -19.47 1.28 13.58
N SER A 236 -20.46 1.20 14.45
CA SER A 236 -21.53 2.17 14.55
C SER A 236 -21.21 3.33 15.51
N SER A 237 -20.04 3.35 16.15
CA SER A 237 -19.59 4.33 17.14
C SER A 237 -18.39 5.13 16.67
N ASP A 238 -18.32 6.40 17.06
CA ASP A 238 -17.17 7.29 16.84
C ASP A 238 -16.06 7.09 17.91
N THR A 239 -16.21 6.08 18.78
CA THR A 239 -15.23 5.70 19.80
C THR A 239 -14.63 4.36 19.44
N TYR A 240 -13.29 4.27 19.41
CA TYR A 240 -12.56 3.05 19.10
C TYR A 240 -12.98 1.89 20.03
N GLY A 241 -13.11 0.70 19.48
CA GLY A 241 -13.49 -0.50 20.22
C GLY A 241 -14.96 -0.59 20.64
N LYS A 242 -15.81 0.41 20.31
CA LYS A 242 -17.25 0.40 20.59
C LYS A 242 -18.07 0.18 19.34
N GLY A 243 -19.21 -0.50 19.47
CA GLY A 243 -20.16 -0.72 18.37
C GLY A 243 -19.58 -1.48 17.17
N ILE A 244 -18.59 -2.35 17.41
CA ILE A 244 -17.93 -3.15 16.36
C ILE A 244 -18.93 -4.15 15.80
N MET A 245 -18.97 -4.24 14.49
CA MET A 245 -19.79 -5.15 13.71
C MET A 245 -18.98 -6.38 13.29
N LYS A 246 -19.69 -7.48 13.09
CA LYS A 246 -19.08 -8.70 12.55
C LYS A 246 -18.61 -8.42 11.11
N LEU A 247 -17.35 -8.71 10.84
CA LEU A 247 -16.80 -8.70 9.52
C LEU A 247 -16.97 -10.09 8.88
N ASP A 248 -17.39 -10.15 7.63
CA ASP A 248 -17.57 -11.38 6.88
C ASP A 248 -16.79 -11.34 5.55
N PRO A 249 -15.85 -12.26 5.35
CA PRO A 249 -15.23 -13.11 6.38
C PRO A 249 -14.46 -12.28 7.42
N ALA A 250 -14.05 -12.88 8.53
CA ALA A 250 -13.11 -12.24 9.45
C ALA A 250 -11.79 -11.93 8.73
N LEU A 251 -11.11 -10.85 9.15
CA LEU A 251 -9.84 -10.44 8.53
C LEU A 251 -8.82 -11.59 8.57
N LYS A 252 -8.25 -11.91 7.42
CA LYS A 252 -7.25 -12.98 7.25
C LYS A 252 -6.29 -12.64 6.12
N LYS A 253 -5.11 -13.21 6.18
CA LYS A 253 -4.10 -13.14 5.12
C LYS A 253 -4.66 -13.69 3.81
N ASP A 254 -4.22 -13.17 2.69
CA ASP A 254 -4.57 -13.63 1.33
C ASP A 254 -6.06 -13.48 0.95
N HIS A 255 -6.81 -12.65 1.70
CA HIS A 255 -8.17 -12.28 1.38
C HIS A 255 -8.29 -10.75 1.24
N ASP A 256 -9.07 -10.31 0.26
CA ASP A 256 -9.16 -8.90 -0.10
C ASP A 256 -10.59 -8.34 -0.13
N ARG A 257 -11.62 -9.20 0.06
CA ARG A 257 -13.02 -8.81 -0.03
C ARG A 257 -13.77 -9.12 1.24
N TYR A 258 -14.38 -8.09 1.82
CA TYR A 258 -15.05 -8.16 3.11
C TYR A 258 -16.42 -7.49 3.04
N SER A 259 -17.31 -7.90 3.94
CA SER A 259 -18.59 -7.25 4.15
C SER A 259 -18.90 -7.07 5.63
N ALA A 260 -19.71 -6.07 5.93
CA ALA A 260 -20.27 -5.87 7.28
C ALA A 260 -21.66 -5.30 7.16
N THR A 261 -22.62 -5.86 7.93
CA THR A 261 -24.01 -5.44 7.92
C THR A 261 -24.38 -4.84 9.29
N TYR A 262 -24.93 -3.64 9.26
CA TYR A 262 -25.56 -3.02 10.43
C TYR A 262 -27.05 -3.33 10.47
N ASP A 263 -27.52 -3.86 11.60
CA ASP A 263 -28.92 -4.16 11.78
C ASP A 263 -29.71 -2.90 12.16
N GLY A 264 -30.29 -2.26 11.16
CA GLY A 264 -31.07 -1.04 11.27
C GLY A 264 -30.62 0.05 10.30
N GLU A 265 -31.17 1.25 10.49
CA GLU A 265 -30.89 2.41 9.64
C GLU A 265 -29.85 3.34 10.25
N ARG A 266 -28.94 3.80 9.43
CA ARG A 266 -27.97 4.81 9.80
C ARG A 266 -27.55 5.64 8.58
N GLN A 267 -27.12 6.89 8.86
CA GLN A 267 -26.58 7.75 7.80
C GLN A 267 -25.09 7.47 7.53
N SER A 268 -24.39 6.86 8.48
CA SER A 268 -22.95 6.58 8.35
C SER A 268 -22.52 5.41 9.23
N LEU A 269 -21.45 4.75 8.81
CA LEU A 269 -20.66 3.80 9.58
C LEU A 269 -19.21 4.24 9.63
N ASN A 270 -18.48 3.82 10.63
CA ASN A 270 -17.07 4.15 10.82
C ASN A 270 -16.20 2.94 10.50
N LEU A 271 -15.11 3.21 9.79
CA LEU A 271 -14.12 2.24 9.39
C LEU A 271 -12.81 2.53 10.14
N TRP A 272 -12.38 1.62 11.00
CA TRP A 272 -11.15 1.69 11.76
C TRP A 272 -10.13 0.74 11.16
N LEU A 273 -8.98 1.28 10.76
CA LEU A 273 -7.95 0.55 10.05
C LEU A 273 -6.62 0.70 10.76
N GLU A 274 -5.90 -0.41 10.87
CA GLU A 274 -4.52 -0.45 11.29
C GLU A 274 -3.71 -1.25 10.27
N SER A 275 -2.61 -0.69 9.82
CA SER A 275 -1.67 -1.31 8.89
C SER A 275 -0.36 -1.63 9.57
N ALA A 276 0.56 -2.29 8.87
CA ALA A 276 1.93 -2.45 9.32
C ALA A 276 2.59 -1.10 9.60
N SER A 277 3.57 -1.09 10.51
CA SER A 277 4.30 0.12 10.89
C SER A 277 4.93 0.80 9.69
N GLY A 278 4.70 2.11 9.55
CA GLY A 278 5.21 2.91 8.44
C GLY A 278 4.46 2.77 7.12
N ALA A 279 3.48 1.88 7.02
CA ALA A 279 2.59 1.82 5.85
C ALA A 279 1.54 2.94 5.89
N THR A 280 1.10 3.37 4.73
CA THR A 280 0.06 4.39 4.57
C THR A 280 -1.24 3.76 4.10
N VAL A 281 -2.38 4.29 4.58
CA VAL A 281 -3.72 3.81 4.21
C VAL A 281 -4.51 4.92 3.56
N LYS A 282 -5.11 4.63 2.39
CA LYS A 282 -6.07 5.49 1.71
C LYS A 282 -7.37 4.73 1.49
N VAL A 283 -8.51 5.37 1.74
CA VAL A 283 -9.84 4.78 1.52
C VAL A 283 -10.51 5.52 0.38
N TYR A 284 -10.93 4.81 -0.65
CA TYR A 284 -11.57 5.36 -1.86
C TYR A 284 -13.06 5.03 -1.88
N ALA A 285 -13.87 5.98 -2.27
CA ALA A 285 -15.29 5.80 -2.48
C ALA A 285 -15.54 5.06 -3.80
N LEU A 286 -16.31 3.97 -3.79
CA LEU A 286 -16.68 3.24 -5.00
C LEU A 286 -18.14 3.45 -5.39
N SER A 287 -19.09 3.14 -4.50
CA SER A 287 -20.53 3.30 -4.74
C SER A 287 -21.32 3.46 -3.46
N GLY A 288 -22.54 3.95 -3.56
CA GLY A 288 -23.48 4.09 -2.42
C GLY A 288 -23.08 5.12 -1.39
N ILE A 289 -22.10 5.97 -1.67
CA ILE A 289 -21.55 6.98 -0.75
C ILE A 289 -22.11 8.35 -1.12
N LYS A 290 -22.40 9.17 -0.11
CA LYS A 290 -23.00 10.49 -0.28
C LYS A 290 -22.07 11.41 -1.08
N ALA A 291 -22.48 11.79 -2.30
CA ALA A 291 -21.67 12.57 -3.24
C ALA A 291 -21.26 13.96 -2.71
N SER A 292 -22.01 14.54 -1.77
CA SER A 292 -21.63 15.79 -1.11
C SER A 292 -20.44 15.65 -0.14
N THR A 293 -20.01 14.42 0.18
CA THR A 293 -18.87 14.16 1.07
C THR A 293 -17.62 13.76 0.29
N VAL A 294 -17.79 13.01 -0.80
CA VAL A 294 -16.70 12.53 -1.66
C VAL A 294 -17.27 12.05 -2.98
N GLN A 295 -16.54 12.27 -4.08
CA GLN A 295 -16.89 11.74 -5.38
C GLN A 295 -16.43 10.28 -5.55
N LYS A 296 -17.01 9.58 -6.54
CA LYS A 296 -16.57 8.22 -6.88
C LYS A 296 -15.08 8.23 -7.25
N ASP A 297 -14.36 7.21 -6.78
CA ASP A 297 -12.92 7.01 -6.96
C ASP A 297 -12.02 8.07 -6.31
N GLU A 298 -12.59 9.02 -5.54
CA GLU A 298 -11.83 9.93 -4.70
C GLU A 298 -11.58 9.35 -3.30
N THR A 299 -10.58 9.92 -2.63
CA THR A 299 -10.22 9.50 -1.27
C THR A 299 -11.17 10.09 -0.23
N ILE A 300 -11.67 9.23 0.63
CA ILE A 300 -12.42 9.63 1.83
C ILE A 300 -11.42 10.15 2.86
N LYS A 301 -11.63 11.35 3.35
CA LYS A 301 -10.76 11.95 4.36
C LYS A 301 -10.88 11.20 5.68
N GLY A 302 -9.74 10.71 6.18
CA GLY A 302 -9.63 10.13 7.51
C GLY A 302 -9.69 11.22 8.60
N THR A 303 -10.11 10.81 9.78
CA THR A 303 -10.13 11.63 11.00
C THR A 303 -9.59 10.80 12.17
N GLN A 304 -9.53 11.36 13.36
CA GLN A 304 -9.05 10.67 14.55
C GLN A 304 -10.03 10.88 15.70
N ASP A 305 -10.13 9.89 16.58
CA ASP A 305 -10.85 10.03 17.84
C ASP A 305 -10.02 10.81 18.87
N LYS A 306 -10.55 10.93 20.10
CA LYS A 306 -9.88 11.65 21.19
C LYS A 306 -8.54 11.00 21.61
N GLU A 307 -8.38 9.71 21.37
CA GLU A 307 -7.20 8.91 21.69
C GLU A 307 -6.23 8.79 20.51
N LYS A 308 -6.50 9.54 19.40
CA LYS A 308 -5.73 9.60 18.14
C LYS A 308 -5.78 8.32 17.31
N HIS A 309 -6.77 7.44 17.50
CA HIS A 309 -6.99 6.32 16.58
C HIS A 309 -7.58 6.83 15.27
N PRO A 310 -6.99 6.50 14.12
CA PRO A 310 -7.50 6.94 12.83
C PRO A 310 -8.75 6.16 12.43
N TYR A 311 -9.74 6.85 11.87
CA TYR A 311 -10.91 6.23 11.28
C TYR A 311 -11.45 7.03 10.10
N TRP A 312 -12.27 6.36 9.27
CA TRP A 312 -12.95 6.94 8.12
C TRP A 312 -14.44 6.82 8.29
N LYS A 313 -15.15 7.93 8.20
CA LYS A 313 -16.60 7.97 8.31
C LYS A 313 -17.23 7.83 6.93
N ILE A 314 -17.96 6.74 6.71
CA ILE A 314 -18.60 6.41 5.44
C ILE A 314 -20.06 6.82 5.52
N TYR A 315 -20.42 7.87 4.78
CA TYR A 315 -21.79 8.36 4.70
C TYR A 315 -22.50 7.70 3.52
N PHE A 316 -23.64 7.06 3.82
CA PHE A 316 -24.48 6.47 2.78
C PHE A 316 -25.16 7.56 1.95
N ALA A 317 -25.30 7.33 0.63
CA ALA A 317 -26.11 8.17 -0.21
C ALA A 317 -27.59 8.08 0.20
N SER A 318 -28.38 9.09 -0.19
CA SER A 318 -29.79 9.10 0.17
C SER A 318 -30.49 7.86 -0.38
N GLN A 319 -31.23 7.15 0.47
CA GLN A 319 -31.96 5.90 0.16
C GLN A 319 -31.07 4.69 -0.19
N GLU A 320 -29.77 4.85 -0.23
CA GLU A 320 -28.87 3.71 -0.41
C GLU A 320 -28.69 2.95 0.91
N LYS A 321 -28.79 1.64 0.83
CA LYS A 321 -28.58 0.74 1.97
C LYS A 321 -27.26 -0.04 1.86
N GLU A 322 -26.50 0.19 0.80
CA GLU A 322 -25.19 -0.39 0.56
C GLU A 322 -24.18 0.68 0.15
N ALA A 323 -22.98 0.62 0.72
CA ALA A 323 -21.85 1.43 0.33
C ALA A 323 -20.61 0.57 0.14
N LYS A 324 -19.83 0.84 -0.90
CA LYS A 324 -18.59 0.12 -1.22
C LYS A 324 -17.41 1.06 -1.17
N VAL A 325 -16.33 0.60 -0.57
CA VAL A 325 -15.05 1.29 -0.50
C VAL A 325 -13.91 0.38 -0.92
N ARG A 326 -12.85 0.99 -1.45
CA ARG A 326 -11.56 0.36 -1.66
C ARG A 326 -10.56 0.95 -0.65
N ILE A 327 -9.89 0.08 0.07
CA ILE A 327 -8.85 0.44 1.03
C ILE A 327 -7.53 0.10 0.37
N HIS A 328 -6.70 1.09 0.14
CA HIS A 328 -5.38 0.96 -0.48
C HIS A 328 -4.31 1.14 0.58
N VAL A 329 -3.52 0.10 0.82
CA VAL A 329 -2.41 0.10 1.77
C VAL A 329 -1.12 0.12 0.97
N THR A 330 -0.22 1.05 1.30
CA THR A 330 1.10 1.15 0.67
C THR A 330 2.18 1.07 1.73
N ALA A 331 3.04 0.08 1.64
CA ALA A 331 4.22 -0.09 2.49
C ALA A 331 5.29 0.96 2.17
N GLN A 332 6.30 1.08 3.05
CA GLN A 332 7.38 2.06 2.86
C GLN A 332 8.19 1.85 1.58
N ASN A 333 8.34 0.60 1.13
CA ASN A 333 9.05 0.26 -0.10
C ASN A 333 8.23 0.47 -1.39
N GLY A 334 6.97 0.96 -1.28
CA GLY A 334 6.06 1.17 -2.40
C GLY A 334 5.21 -0.06 -2.75
N THR A 335 5.44 -1.22 -2.14
CA THR A 335 4.53 -2.37 -2.30
C THR A 335 3.15 -1.98 -1.83
N SER A 336 2.11 -2.34 -2.60
CA SER A 336 0.75 -1.98 -2.24
C SER A 336 -0.21 -3.16 -2.33
N ARG A 337 -1.32 -3.06 -1.57
CA ARG A 337 -2.41 -4.02 -1.57
C ARG A 337 -3.75 -3.31 -1.45
N ASP A 338 -4.73 -3.79 -2.22
CA ASP A 338 -6.09 -3.30 -2.17
C ASP A 338 -7.00 -4.28 -1.42
N TYR A 339 -7.91 -3.70 -0.61
CA TYR A 339 -8.99 -4.41 0.04
C TYR A 339 -10.32 -3.75 -0.34
N TYR A 340 -11.35 -4.56 -0.53
CA TYR A 340 -12.68 -4.12 -0.91
C TYR A 340 -13.66 -4.43 0.22
N LEU A 341 -14.37 -3.42 0.68
CA LEU A 341 -15.33 -3.57 1.75
C LEU A 341 -16.71 -3.13 1.30
N THR A 342 -17.70 -4.01 1.49
CA THR A 342 -19.12 -3.72 1.31
C THR A 342 -19.75 -3.50 2.68
N LEU A 343 -20.33 -2.33 2.87
CA LEU A 343 -21.10 -1.97 4.06
C LEU A 343 -22.58 -1.99 3.73
N SER A 344 -23.39 -2.71 4.51
CA SER A 344 -24.82 -2.82 4.29
C SER A 344 -25.62 -2.40 5.51
N LEU A 345 -26.78 -1.77 5.28
CA LEU A 345 -27.76 -1.44 6.29
C LEU A 345 -29.00 -2.32 6.09
N THR A 346 -29.49 -2.94 7.15
CA THR A 346 -30.77 -3.65 7.08
C THR A 346 -31.89 -2.62 7.00
N ASP A 347 -32.70 -2.68 5.95
CA ASP A 347 -33.89 -1.83 5.83
C ASP A 347 -35.02 -2.37 6.71
N LYS A 348 -35.50 -1.55 7.65
CA LYS A 348 -36.64 -1.86 8.54
C LYS A 348 -37.78 -0.87 8.37
N THR A 349 -37.67 0.06 7.41
CA THR A 349 -38.68 1.08 7.16
C THR A 349 -39.72 0.55 6.17
N ALA A 350 -40.94 0.52 6.59
CA ALA A 350 -42.06 0.16 5.70
C ALA A 350 -42.42 1.34 4.77
N PRO A 351 -42.81 1.11 3.53
CA PRO A 351 -43.28 2.14 2.63
C PRO A 351 -44.46 2.93 3.22
N VAL A 352 -44.44 4.25 3.05
CA VAL A 352 -45.53 5.14 3.48
C VAL A 352 -46.40 5.46 2.27
N LEU A 353 -47.72 5.18 2.38
CA LEU A 353 -48.66 5.39 1.30
C LEU A 353 -49.49 6.65 1.53
N LYS A 354 -49.78 7.40 0.45
CA LYS A 354 -50.66 8.59 0.49
C LYS A 354 -51.57 8.62 -0.71
N LYS A 355 -52.88 8.79 -0.48
CA LYS A 355 -53.88 9.01 -1.54
C LYS A 355 -53.59 10.30 -2.29
N VAL A 356 -53.75 10.28 -3.62
CA VAL A 356 -53.74 11.45 -4.47
C VAL A 356 -55.13 11.69 -5.04
N SER A 357 -55.68 10.73 -5.82
CA SER A 357 -57.03 10.85 -6.40
C SER A 357 -57.64 9.48 -6.66
N ALA A 358 -58.96 9.44 -6.82
CA ALA A 358 -59.68 8.29 -7.34
C ALA A 358 -60.88 8.79 -8.14
N SER A 359 -61.07 8.16 -9.31
CA SER A 359 -62.20 8.52 -10.21
C SER A 359 -62.69 7.30 -10.94
N ARG A 360 -64.00 7.28 -11.20
CA ARG A 360 -64.62 6.32 -12.17
C ARG A 360 -64.33 6.79 -13.58
N ILE A 361 -63.85 5.88 -14.44
CA ILE A 361 -63.62 6.10 -15.87
C ILE A 361 -64.82 5.64 -16.65
N SER A 362 -65.39 4.49 -16.27
CA SER A 362 -66.61 3.91 -16.83
C SER A 362 -67.40 3.15 -15.74
N GLU A 363 -68.53 2.51 -16.10
CA GLU A 363 -69.30 1.73 -15.13
C GLU A 363 -68.52 0.60 -14.49
N ASP A 364 -67.58 0.01 -15.25
CA ASP A 364 -66.74 -1.12 -14.83
C ASP A 364 -65.29 -0.76 -14.52
N LYS A 365 -64.86 0.51 -14.76
CA LYS A 365 -63.42 0.92 -14.61
C LYS A 365 -63.23 2.11 -13.71
N ALA A 366 -62.13 2.12 -12.97
CA ALA A 366 -61.70 3.24 -12.15
C ALA A 366 -60.18 3.42 -12.26
N SER A 367 -59.74 4.68 -12.08
CA SER A 367 -58.34 5.06 -11.91
C SER A 367 -58.13 5.53 -10.48
N VAL A 368 -57.14 4.96 -9.82
CA VAL A 368 -56.73 5.34 -8.46
C VAL A 368 -55.26 5.72 -8.50
N VAL A 369 -54.98 6.99 -8.07
CA VAL A 369 -53.64 7.54 -8.00
C VAL A 369 -53.23 7.69 -6.53
N TYR A 370 -52.06 7.17 -6.20
CA TYR A 370 -51.49 7.22 -4.89
C TYR A 370 -49.99 7.48 -4.96
N LYS A 371 -49.36 7.82 -3.85
CA LYS A 371 -47.90 7.94 -3.71
C LYS A 371 -47.39 6.91 -2.73
N THR A 372 -46.22 6.36 -3.03
CA THR A 372 -45.42 5.56 -2.09
C THR A 372 -44.09 6.23 -1.82
N SER A 373 -43.55 6.15 -0.59
CA SER A 373 -42.23 6.67 -0.24
C SER A 373 -41.09 5.90 -0.89
N GLU A 374 -41.33 4.62 -1.23
CA GLU A 374 -40.32 3.69 -1.69
C GLU A 374 -40.79 2.85 -2.86
N ARG A 375 -39.85 2.29 -3.60
CA ARG A 375 -40.12 1.25 -4.62
C ARG A 375 -40.51 -0.08 -3.95
N GLY A 376 -41.25 -0.90 -4.65
CA GLY A 376 -41.62 -2.22 -4.15
C GLY A 376 -42.66 -2.90 -5.01
N MET A 377 -43.36 -3.84 -4.43
CA MET A 377 -44.49 -4.57 -5.04
C MET A 377 -45.79 -4.10 -4.39
N CYS A 378 -46.72 -3.65 -5.20
CA CYS A 378 -48.07 -3.23 -4.78
C CYS A 378 -49.04 -4.39 -4.83
N TYR A 379 -49.82 -4.49 -3.77
CA TYR A 379 -50.91 -5.46 -3.64
C TYR A 379 -52.19 -4.69 -3.29
N TYR A 380 -53.29 -5.01 -3.96
CA TYR A 380 -54.52 -4.31 -3.71
C TYR A 380 -55.75 -5.22 -3.85
N GLN A 381 -56.84 -4.84 -3.16
CA GLN A 381 -58.13 -5.51 -3.22
C GLN A 381 -59.26 -4.50 -3.15
N ALA A 382 -60.19 -4.59 -4.07
CA ALA A 382 -61.39 -3.77 -4.07
C ALA A 382 -62.58 -4.50 -3.45
N GLY A 383 -63.51 -3.73 -2.83
CA GLY A 383 -64.76 -4.26 -2.26
C GLY A 383 -65.84 -3.19 -2.17
N GLU A 384 -66.99 -3.55 -1.68
CA GLU A 384 -68.07 -2.60 -1.46
C GLU A 384 -67.71 -1.52 -0.45
N ALA A 385 -68.17 -0.30 -0.70
CA ALA A 385 -67.87 0.85 0.15
C ALA A 385 -68.37 0.61 1.58
N GLY A 386 -67.47 0.76 2.56
CA GLY A 386 -67.76 0.54 3.97
C GLY A 386 -67.77 -0.94 4.42
N ALA A 387 -67.59 -1.89 3.50
CA ALA A 387 -67.38 -3.30 3.85
C ALA A 387 -65.98 -3.53 4.45
N ARG A 388 -65.86 -4.56 5.29
CA ARG A 388 -64.56 -4.99 5.80
C ARG A 388 -63.81 -5.74 4.69
N ILE A 389 -62.88 -5.03 4.03
CA ILE A 389 -61.96 -5.61 3.03
C ILE A 389 -60.74 -6.11 3.79
N PRO A 390 -60.33 -7.39 3.63
CA PRO A 390 -59.10 -7.87 4.24
C PRO A 390 -57.87 -7.14 3.67
N THR A 391 -56.75 -7.14 4.41
CA THR A 391 -55.47 -6.67 3.90
C THR A 391 -55.01 -7.62 2.75
N PRO A 392 -54.64 -7.08 1.60
CA PRO A 392 -54.14 -7.91 0.50
C PRO A 392 -52.98 -8.82 0.94
N ASP A 393 -53.02 -10.06 0.44
CA ASP A 393 -51.91 -11.00 0.66
C ASP A 393 -50.69 -10.57 -0.17
N THR A 394 -49.52 -10.48 0.52
CA THR A 394 -48.25 -10.04 -0.06
C THR A 394 -47.34 -11.21 -0.43
N THR A 395 -47.80 -12.44 -0.41
CA THR A 395 -47.03 -13.65 -0.79
C THR A 395 -47.10 -13.97 -2.26
N GLY A 396 -48.15 -13.47 -2.96
CA GLY A 396 -48.34 -13.65 -4.40
C GLY A 396 -47.59 -12.68 -5.27
N ALA A 397 -47.87 -12.73 -6.58
CA ALA A 397 -47.36 -11.77 -7.54
C ALA A 397 -48.01 -10.39 -7.30
N GLY A 398 -47.23 -9.36 -7.04
CA GLY A 398 -47.66 -7.97 -6.96
C GLY A 398 -47.36 -7.21 -8.25
N GLU A 399 -47.80 -5.97 -8.33
CA GLU A 399 -47.41 -5.04 -9.40
C GLU A 399 -46.22 -4.19 -8.95
N GLU A 400 -45.16 -4.11 -9.80
CA GLU A 400 -44.00 -3.31 -9.48
C GLU A 400 -44.31 -1.80 -9.44
N VAL A 401 -43.88 -1.10 -8.41
CA VAL A 401 -44.09 0.34 -8.21
C VAL A 401 -42.80 1.07 -7.85
N SER A 402 -42.70 2.28 -8.37
CA SER A 402 -41.58 3.17 -8.06
C SER A 402 -41.92 4.10 -6.91
N ALA A 403 -40.90 4.61 -6.20
CA ALA A 403 -41.08 5.72 -5.28
C ALA A 403 -41.73 6.92 -5.99
N GLY A 404 -42.72 7.55 -5.35
CA GLY A 404 -43.45 8.65 -5.93
C GLY A 404 -44.88 8.28 -6.35
N THR A 405 -45.40 8.82 -7.46
CA THR A 405 -46.79 8.69 -7.90
C THR A 405 -46.98 7.46 -8.74
N ASN A 406 -47.94 6.63 -8.36
CA ASN A 406 -48.34 5.41 -9.05
C ASN A 406 -49.84 5.43 -9.34
N THR A 407 -50.29 4.68 -10.38
CA THR A 407 -51.68 4.60 -10.80
C THR A 407 -52.11 3.15 -10.91
N ILE A 408 -53.21 2.81 -10.25
CA ILE A 408 -53.89 1.50 -10.42
C ILE A 408 -55.10 1.74 -11.30
N THR A 409 -55.23 0.92 -12.35
CA THR A 409 -56.46 0.86 -13.19
C THR A 409 -57.25 -0.38 -12.83
N LEU A 410 -58.40 -0.18 -12.21
CA LEU A 410 -59.32 -1.28 -11.86
C LEU A 410 -60.30 -1.53 -13.00
N THR A 411 -60.61 -2.79 -13.25
CA THR A 411 -61.63 -3.23 -14.20
C THR A 411 -62.62 -4.21 -13.54
N GLY A 412 -63.77 -4.42 -14.13
CA GLY A 412 -64.77 -5.35 -13.60
C GLY A 412 -65.48 -4.86 -12.34
N LEU A 413 -65.53 -3.56 -12.11
CA LEU A 413 -66.23 -2.99 -10.98
C LEU A 413 -67.75 -2.98 -11.21
N THR A 414 -68.53 -3.33 -10.17
CA THR A 414 -70.00 -3.18 -10.17
C THR A 414 -70.41 -1.72 -9.82
N GLN A 415 -71.69 -1.40 -10.04
CA GLN A 415 -72.26 -0.10 -9.65
C GLN A 415 -72.06 0.21 -8.17
N GLY A 416 -72.13 1.50 -7.84
CA GLY A 416 -71.95 2.00 -6.46
C GLY A 416 -70.50 2.35 -6.13
N GLN A 417 -70.36 2.99 -4.97
CA GLN A 417 -69.05 3.32 -4.44
C GLN A 417 -68.27 2.06 -4.04
N LYS A 418 -66.97 2.07 -4.21
CA LYS A 418 -66.09 0.96 -3.80
C LYS A 418 -64.99 1.50 -2.88
N ASP A 419 -64.48 0.64 -2.02
CA ASP A 419 -63.22 0.89 -1.31
C ASP A 419 -62.12 0.02 -1.91
N LEU A 420 -60.96 0.61 -2.13
CA LEU A 420 -59.73 -0.07 -2.53
C LEU A 420 -58.78 -0.05 -1.35
N VAL A 421 -58.32 -1.23 -0.95
CA VAL A 421 -57.24 -1.38 0.04
C VAL A 421 -55.96 -1.65 -0.72
N ILE A 422 -54.89 -0.87 -0.39
CA ILE A 422 -53.58 -0.97 -1.00
C ILE A 422 -52.55 -1.20 0.12
N VAL A 423 -51.59 -2.09 -0.11
CA VAL A 423 -50.35 -2.22 0.62
C VAL A 423 -49.21 -2.34 -0.36
N VAL A 424 -48.04 -1.84 0.02
CA VAL A 424 -46.78 -1.97 -0.73
C VAL A 424 -45.77 -2.68 0.15
N LYS A 425 -45.15 -3.70 -0.42
CA LYS A 425 -44.02 -4.42 0.19
C LYS A 425 -42.75 -3.99 -0.51
N ASP A 426 -41.79 -3.45 0.23
CA ASP A 426 -40.50 -3.05 -0.31
C ASP A 426 -39.61 -4.24 -0.66
N THR A 427 -38.41 -3.96 -1.20
CA THR A 427 -37.42 -4.99 -1.56
C THR A 427 -36.79 -5.67 -0.35
N ALA A 428 -36.87 -5.08 0.84
CA ALA A 428 -36.39 -5.65 2.10
C ALA A 428 -37.44 -6.53 2.79
N GLY A 429 -38.68 -6.51 2.32
CA GLY A 429 -39.78 -7.30 2.86
C GLY A 429 -40.66 -6.55 3.84
N ASN A 430 -40.44 -5.27 4.11
CA ASN A 430 -41.32 -4.48 4.97
C ASN A 430 -42.60 -4.13 4.23
N VAL A 431 -43.74 -4.27 4.91
CA VAL A 431 -45.07 -4.03 4.35
C VAL A 431 -45.64 -2.75 4.94
N SER A 432 -46.13 -1.85 4.08
CA SER A 432 -46.78 -0.61 4.49
C SER A 432 -48.03 -0.83 5.33
N ASP A 433 -48.44 0.20 6.09
CA ASP A 433 -49.78 0.28 6.55
C ASP A 433 -50.76 0.26 5.38
N ARG A 434 -51.98 -0.26 5.68
CA ARG A 434 -53.03 -0.32 4.65
C ARG A 434 -53.56 1.07 4.32
N LEU A 435 -53.55 1.43 3.04
CA LEU A 435 -54.19 2.63 2.51
C LEU A 435 -55.57 2.27 1.97
N VAL A 436 -56.64 2.88 2.52
CA VAL A 436 -58.01 2.70 2.04
C VAL A 436 -58.41 3.93 1.23
N ILE A 437 -58.82 3.70 -0.02
CA ILE A 437 -59.22 4.77 -0.94
C ILE A 437 -60.66 4.55 -1.39
N ARG A 438 -61.55 5.50 -1.08
CA ARG A 438 -62.90 5.51 -1.59
C ARG A 438 -62.90 5.90 -3.06
N ILE A 439 -63.48 5.03 -3.90
CA ILE A 439 -63.72 5.23 -5.34
C ILE A 439 -65.18 5.72 -5.46
N PRO A 440 -65.45 6.90 -6.03
CA PRO A 440 -66.79 7.41 -6.16
C PRO A 440 -67.63 6.53 -7.13
N ASP A 441 -68.92 6.63 -7.01
CA ASP A 441 -69.82 6.07 -8.00
C ASP A 441 -69.76 6.88 -9.30
N ILE A 442 -70.21 6.26 -10.42
CA ILE A 442 -70.28 7.01 -11.70
C ILE A 442 -71.37 8.08 -11.61
N LYS A 443 -71.03 9.30 -11.96
CA LYS A 443 -72.07 10.38 -12.08
C LYS A 443 -72.93 10.04 -13.33
N LYS A 444 -74.21 9.65 -13.13
CA LYS A 444 -75.14 9.55 -14.23
C LYS A 444 -75.30 10.90 -14.88
N LYS A 445 -74.93 10.99 -16.15
CA LYS A 445 -75.11 12.18 -16.99
C LYS A 445 -76.60 12.27 -17.30
N GLY A 446 -77.36 13.17 -16.61
CA GLY A 446 -78.67 13.62 -17.05
C GLY A 446 -79.89 12.87 -16.43
N GLN A 447 -80.37 13.26 -15.31
CA GLN A 447 -81.78 13.44 -15.09
C GLN A 447 -82.04 14.93 -14.87
N THR A 448 -82.48 15.63 -15.93
CA THR A 448 -83.21 16.91 -15.84
C THR A 448 -84.47 16.59 -15.06
N GLN A 449 -84.64 17.12 -13.84
CA GLN A 449 -85.92 17.15 -13.20
C GLN A 449 -86.87 18.01 -14.04
N GLN A 450 -87.83 17.36 -14.73
CA GLN A 450 -89.03 18.04 -15.17
C GLN A 450 -89.82 18.42 -13.95
N ASN A 451 -89.79 19.71 -13.64
CA ASN A 451 -90.69 20.34 -12.72
C ASN A 451 -92.07 20.45 -13.41
N ASN A 452 -93.01 19.51 -13.15
CA ASN A 452 -94.40 19.71 -13.48
C ASN A 452 -94.95 20.61 -12.37
N GLY A 453 -95.21 21.89 -12.79
CA GLY A 453 -96.01 22.81 -11.99
C GLY A 453 -97.46 22.34 -11.90
N ASN A 454 -98.01 22.54 -10.72
CA ASN A 454 -99.39 23.11 -10.66
C ASN A 454 -99.59 23.77 -9.31
N GLY A 455 -100.04 24.96 -9.36
CA GLY A 455 -100.35 26.03 -8.54
C GLY A 455 -101.28 25.75 -7.34
N THR A 456 -101.16 26.58 -6.40
CA THR A 456 -102.12 27.63 -6.03
C THR A 456 -101.70 28.30 -4.72
N ASN A 457 -101.62 29.62 -4.79
CA ASN A 457 -101.95 30.64 -3.76
C ASN A 457 -102.16 30.24 -2.28
N VAL A 458 -101.67 31.02 -1.34
CA VAL A 458 -102.21 32.19 -0.67
C VAL A 458 -101.27 32.68 0.49
N ALA A 459 -100.89 33.89 0.40
CA ALA A 459 -100.80 35.00 1.34
C ALA A 459 -100.57 34.74 2.85
N GLN A 460 -99.67 35.36 3.47
CA GLN A 460 -99.68 36.63 4.18
C GLN A 460 -98.49 36.73 5.18
N ARG A 461 -97.96 37.91 5.16
CA ARG A 461 -97.03 38.59 6.06
C ARG A 461 -97.57 38.75 7.54
N PRO A 462 -96.91 39.46 8.48
CA PRO A 462 -95.54 40.02 8.55
C PRO A 462 -94.91 39.97 9.97
N GLY A 463 -93.69 40.42 10.10
CA GLY A 463 -93.36 41.25 11.19
C GLY A 463 -92.01 41.11 11.90
N TYR A 464 -91.26 42.17 11.73
CA TYR A 464 -90.25 42.80 12.62
C TYR A 464 -89.07 41.92 13.12
N GLY A 465 -87.90 42.44 13.09
CA GLY A 465 -87.09 43.66 13.08
C GLY A 465 -85.74 43.28 13.57
N GLY A 466 -84.68 43.72 13.13
CA GLY A 466 -83.98 44.90 13.32
C GLY A 466 -82.50 44.72 13.40
N ASN A 467 -81.87 45.50 12.60
CA ASN A 467 -80.57 46.20 12.76
C ASN A 467 -79.24 45.47 12.67
N LYS A 468 -78.54 45.78 11.54
CA LYS A 468 -77.44 46.78 11.35
C LYS A 468 -76.14 46.36 11.97
N SER A 469 -74.99 46.40 11.31
CA SER A 469 -74.40 47.31 10.33
C SER A 469 -73.17 46.63 9.74
N GLU A 470 -72.96 46.75 8.46
CA GLU A 470 -71.99 47.66 7.82
C GLU A 470 -70.56 47.49 8.37
N ALA A 471 -69.53 47.45 7.64
CA ALA A 471 -69.22 47.80 6.27
C ALA A 471 -67.78 47.37 5.92
N VAL A 472 -67.59 47.20 4.66
CA VAL A 472 -66.60 47.89 3.77
C VAL A 472 -65.24 47.19 3.58
N LEU A 473 -65.10 46.74 2.37
CA LEU A 473 -63.83 46.65 1.62
C LEU A 473 -63.25 48.04 1.39
N PRO A 474 -62.03 48.31 1.03
CA PRO A 474 -61.40 47.79 -0.16
C PRO A 474 -59.87 47.48 -0.07
N GLY A 475 -59.31 46.69 -0.94
CA GLY A 475 -58.62 47.15 -2.16
C GLY A 475 -57.15 47.49 -1.97
N GLY A 476 -56.33 46.99 -2.82
CA GLY A 476 -55.01 47.58 -3.07
C GLY A 476 -53.85 46.59 -3.24
N GLN A 477 -53.63 46.27 -4.44
CA GLN A 477 -52.42 46.02 -5.20
C GLN A 477 -51.10 46.54 -4.59
N ASN A 478 -50.07 45.82 -4.74
CA ASN A 478 -48.86 46.02 -5.54
C ASN A 478 -47.52 45.75 -4.85
N ASN A 479 -46.76 44.98 -5.55
CA ASN A 479 -45.35 45.11 -5.88
C ASN A 479 -44.30 45.43 -4.80
N GLY A 480 -43.24 44.69 -4.86
CA GLY A 480 -41.95 45.23 -4.48
C GLY A 480 -40.91 44.17 -4.17
N GLU A 481 -40.06 43.97 -5.13
CA GLU A 481 -38.70 43.48 -5.06
C GLU A 481 -37.91 43.99 -3.85
N GLY A 482 -36.86 43.22 -3.51
CA GLY A 482 -35.72 43.75 -2.76
C GLY A 482 -35.24 42.75 -1.74
N SER A 483 -34.31 41.87 -2.10
CA SER A 483 -32.86 42.09 -2.09
C SER A 483 -32.28 42.36 -0.70
N LEU A 484 -31.34 41.50 -0.43
CA LEU A 484 -30.08 41.72 0.29
C LEU A 484 -30.07 41.76 1.85
N ASP A 485 -29.30 40.85 2.28
CA ASP A 485 -28.00 41.09 2.92
C ASP A 485 -27.87 40.96 4.45
N LYS A 486 -26.88 40.14 4.76
CA LYS A 486 -25.92 40.26 5.89
C LYS A 486 -26.43 40.03 7.30
N LEU A 487 -25.79 39.21 8.02
CA LEU A 487 -24.49 39.29 8.65
C LEU A 487 -24.30 38.23 9.73
N LYS A 488 -23.13 37.69 9.72
CA LYS A 488 -22.01 37.61 10.67
C LYS A 488 -22.09 36.47 11.70
N THR A 489 -21.17 35.58 11.49
CA THR A 489 -19.90 35.33 12.22
C THR A 489 -19.86 35.75 13.68
N VAL A 490 -19.50 34.87 14.58
CA VAL A 490 -18.51 34.88 15.66
C VAL A 490 -18.70 33.57 16.43
N GLN A 491 -17.81 32.78 16.68
CA GLN A 491 -16.47 32.40 17.06
C GLN A 491 -16.29 30.89 16.95
#